data_2f2d6897f864b630f1d39611b60bab91
#
_entry.id   2f2d6897f864b630f1d39611b60bab91
#
_cell.length_a   1.000
_cell.length_b   1.000
_cell.length_c   1.000
_cell.angle_alpha   90.00
_cell.angle_beta   90.00
_cell.angle_gamma   90.00
#
_symmetry.space_group_name_H-M   'P 1'
#
loop_
_entity.id
_entity.type
_entity.pdbx_description
1 polymer ?
#
loop_
_entity_poly.entity_id
_entity_poly.type
_entity_poly.pdbx_seq_one_letter_code
_entity_poly.pdbx_strand_id
1 'polypeptide(L)'
;MSQITKEINKVTGTIISVSGKLIFYAVIMLLLFEGVSKGYQFGHDVFYPTAMEEAPGTPRVVTIKTGEAAAESAHTLARLGLIDNELAFQVQMKFYEYEIYPGTYTLNTSMTAKDILQMLNEKPVEEEEAAEENQ
;
A
#
# COMPACT_ATOMS: atom_id res chain seq x y z
N MET A 1 -0.71 33.14 54.95
CA MET A 1 -1.00 33.45 53.53
C MET A 1 -0.07 32.73 52.55
N SER A 2 1.26 32.74 52.80
CA SER A 2 2.22 32.08 51.90
C SER A 2 2.04 30.54 51.81
N GLN A 3 1.59 29.90 52.89
CA GLN A 3 1.33 28.46 52.90
C GLN A 3 0.13 28.10 52.03
N ILE A 4 -0.92 28.91 52.07
CA ILE A 4 -2.13 28.68 51.26
C ILE A 4 -1.81 28.83 49.77
N THR A 5 -1.01 29.84 49.42
CA THR A 5 -0.56 30.06 48.04
C THR A 5 0.27 28.89 47.52
N LYS A 6 1.17 28.36 48.37
CA LYS A 6 2.00 27.20 48.01
C LYS A 6 1.15 25.95 47.80
N GLU A 7 0.16 25.73 48.67
CA GLU A 7 -0.77 24.57 48.51
C GLU A 7 -1.61 24.70 47.25
N ILE A 8 -2.12 25.90 46.95
CA ILE A 8 -2.90 26.14 45.74
C ILE A 8 -2.05 25.92 44.50
N ASN A 9 -0.81 26.41 44.48
CA ASN A 9 0.09 26.20 43.35
C ASN A 9 0.45 24.72 43.18
N LYS A 10 0.63 23.98 44.25
CA LYS A 10 0.92 22.56 44.22
C LYS A 10 -0.27 21.78 43.68
N VAL A 11 -1.47 22.07 44.13
CA VAL A 11 -2.72 21.42 43.64
C VAL A 11 -2.94 21.76 42.18
N THR A 12 -2.78 23.02 41.78
CA THR A 12 -2.91 23.46 40.39
C THR A 12 -1.90 22.75 39.48
N GLY A 13 -0.63 22.66 39.93
CA GLY A 13 0.41 21.95 39.20
C GLY A 13 0.09 20.46 39.03
N THR A 14 -0.46 19.83 40.08
CA THR A 14 -0.88 18.42 40.01
C THR A 14 -2.03 18.24 39.04
N ILE A 15 -3.03 19.13 39.07
CA ILE A 15 -4.19 19.07 38.16
C ILE A 15 -3.73 19.23 36.70
N ILE A 16 -2.85 20.20 36.44
CA ILE A 16 -2.29 20.42 35.10
C ILE A 16 -1.51 19.20 34.64
N SER A 17 -0.70 18.59 35.50
CA SER A 17 0.07 17.38 35.20
C SER A 17 -0.83 16.20 34.87
N VAL A 18 -1.87 15.96 35.69
CA VAL A 18 -2.85 14.87 35.47
C VAL A 18 -3.62 15.09 34.19
N SER A 19 -4.11 16.31 33.95
CA SER A 19 -4.84 16.66 32.71
C SER A 19 -3.96 16.49 31.49
N GLY A 20 -2.69 16.90 31.56
CA GLY A 20 -1.73 16.71 30.47
C GLY A 20 -1.50 15.26 30.16
N LYS A 21 -1.38 14.40 31.17
CA LYS A 21 -1.26 12.96 30.99
C LYS A 21 -2.51 12.36 30.36
N LEU A 22 -3.69 12.77 30.80
CA LEU A 22 -4.95 12.27 30.25
C LEU A 22 -5.08 12.65 28.77
N ILE A 23 -4.75 13.89 28.41
CA ILE A 23 -4.76 14.34 27.02
C ILE A 23 -3.75 13.55 26.20
N PHE A 24 -2.55 13.34 26.72
CA PHE A 24 -1.50 12.59 26.06
C PHE A 24 -1.95 11.15 25.78
N TYR A 25 -2.51 10.47 26.78
CA TYR A 25 -3.02 9.10 26.60
C TYR A 25 -4.19 9.05 25.62
N ALA A 26 -5.09 10.05 25.68
CA ALA A 26 -6.21 10.13 24.73
C ALA A 26 -5.71 10.26 23.29
N VAL A 27 -4.71 11.12 23.06
CA VAL A 27 -4.11 11.29 21.74
C VAL A 27 -3.45 10.00 21.27
N ILE A 28 -2.70 9.33 22.15
CA ILE A 28 -2.08 8.05 21.84
C ILE A 28 -3.13 7.00 21.47
N MET A 29 -4.22 6.91 22.23
CA MET A 29 -5.29 5.95 21.93
C MET A 29 -5.95 6.24 20.58
N LEU A 30 -6.17 7.53 20.26
CA LEU A 30 -6.72 7.91 18.95
C LEU A 30 -5.76 7.53 17.83
N LEU A 31 -4.48 7.79 18.01
CA LEU A 31 -3.45 7.43 17.01
C LEU A 31 -3.36 5.92 16.83
N LEU A 32 -3.42 5.16 17.91
CA LEU A 32 -3.43 3.71 17.85
C LEU A 32 -4.67 3.18 17.13
N PHE A 33 -5.84 3.75 17.42
CA PHE A 33 -7.08 3.36 16.79
C PHE A 33 -7.04 3.62 15.28
N GLU A 34 -6.61 4.80 14.87
CA GLU A 34 -6.43 5.13 13.45
C GLU A 34 -5.37 4.25 12.81
N GLY A 35 -4.25 4.04 13.50
CA GLY A 35 -3.18 3.20 13.01
C GLY A 35 -3.59 1.76 12.82
N VAL A 36 -4.34 1.19 13.76
CA VAL A 36 -4.87 -0.18 13.64
C VAL A 36 -5.86 -0.28 12.49
N SER A 37 -6.78 0.68 12.38
CA SER A 37 -7.79 0.67 11.31
C SER A 37 -7.15 0.77 9.93
N LYS A 38 -6.22 1.72 9.74
CA LYS A 38 -5.51 1.89 8.48
C LYS A 38 -4.57 0.73 8.21
N GLY A 39 -3.89 0.25 9.24
CA GLY A 39 -3.01 -0.91 9.14
C GLY A 39 -3.76 -2.17 8.77
N TYR A 40 -4.96 -2.36 9.32
CA TYR A 40 -5.81 -3.49 8.96
C TYR A 40 -6.21 -3.44 7.48
N GLN A 41 -6.66 -2.28 7.00
CA GLN A 41 -7.02 -2.10 5.60
C GLN A 41 -5.82 -2.34 4.69
N PHE A 42 -4.69 -1.77 5.06
CA PHE A 42 -3.45 -1.94 4.30
C PHE A 42 -3.02 -3.39 4.27
N GLY A 43 -3.03 -4.07 5.42
CA GLY A 43 -2.72 -5.49 5.50
C GLY A 43 -3.69 -6.35 4.71
N HIS A 44 -4.98 -6.02 4.76
CA HIS A 44 -5.99 -6.69 3.97
C HIS A 44 -5.70 -6.54 2.48
N ASP A 45 -5.39 -5.32 2.03
CA ASP A 45 -5.07 -5.05 0.63
C ASP A 45 -3.81 -5.79 0.16
N VAL A 46 -2.84 -5.96 1.06
CA VAL A 46 -1.59 -6.66 0.75
C VAL A 46 -1.78 -8.19 0.71
N PHE A 47 -2.47 -8.75 1.71
CA PHE A 47 -2.56 -10.19 1.88
C PHE A 47 -3.83 -10.82 1.30
N TYR A 48 -4.87 -10.03 1.06
CA TYR A 48 -6.11 -10.50 0.46
C TYR A 48 -6.33 -9.76 -0.86
N PRO A 49 -5.74 -10.25 -1.95
CA PRO A 49 -5.83 -9.56 -3.23
C PRO A 49 -7.27 -9.52 -3.74
N THR A 50 -7.68 -8.33 -4.15
CA THR A 50 -9.00 -8.09 -4.72
C THR A 50 -8.84 -7.45 -6.09
N ALA A 51 -9.72 -7.81 -7.02
CA ALA A 51 -9.74 -7.21 -8.35
C ALA A 51 -10.51 -5.89 -8.32
N MET A 52 -10.17 -4.98 -9.23
CA MET A 52 -10.86 -3.70 -9.38
C MET A 52 -12.28 -3.86 -9.92
N GLU A 53 -12.48 -4.84 -10.78
CA GLU A 53 -13.79 -5.16 -11.37
C GLU A 53 -14.02 -6.66 -11.32
N GLU A 54 -15.28 -7.07 -11.35
CA GLU A 54 -15.62 -8.46 -11.50
C GLU A 54 -15.41 -8.91 -12.95
N ALA A 55 -15.17 -10.21 -13.16
CA ALA A 55 -15.04 -10.76 -14.51
C ALA A 55 -16.31 -10.49 -15.33
N PRO A 56 -16.20 -10.17 -16.63
CA PRO A 56 -14.99 -10.28 -17.44
C PRO A 56 -14.01 -9.10 -17.36
N GLY A 57 -14.37 -7.99 -16.67
CA GLY A 57 -13.52 -6.83 -16.55
C GLY A 57 -13.23 -6.12 -17.87
N THR A 58 -12.22 -5.25 -17.84
CA THR A 58 -11.80 -4.48 -19.02
C THR A 58 -10.32 -4.75 -19.29
N PRO A 59 -9.95 -5.16 -20.51
CA PRO A 59 -8.54 -5.36 -20.84
C PRO A 59 -7.81 -4.02 -20.97
N ARG A 60 -6.58 -3.99 -20.47
CA ARG A 60 -5.70 -2.81 -20.53
C ARG A 60 -4.32 -3.25 -20.98
N VAL A 61 -3.73 -2.49 -21.88
CA VAL A 61 -2.36 -2.74 -22.35
C VAL A 61 -1.41 -1.88 -21.55
N VAL A 62 -0.38 -2.50 -20.99
CA VAL A 62 0.64 -1.82 -20.18
C VAL A 62 2.01 -2.10 -20.80
N THR A 63 2.79 -1.05 -20.98
CA THR A 63 4.17 -1.17 -21.44
C THR A 63 5.11 -0.80 -20.30
N ILE A 64 5.96 -1.73 -19.92
CA ILE A 64 6.98 -1.53 -18.90
C ILE A 64 8.31 -1.30 -19.62
N LYS A 65 8.92 -0.16 -19.35
CA LYS A 65 10.19 0.21 -19.97
C LYS A 65 11.35 -0.44 -19.22
N THR A 66 12.42 -0.71 -19.94
CA THR A 66 13.65 -1.24 -19.34
C THR A 66 14.19 -0.25 -18.31
N GLY A 67 14.45 -0.73 -17.10
CA GLY A 67 14.95 0.10 -16.02
C GLY A 67 13.90 0.98 -15.34
N GLU A 68 12.62 0.77 -15.64
CA GLU A 68 11.53 1.52 -15.00
C GLU A 68 11.46 1.18 -13.50
N ALA A 69 11.34 2.22 -12.66
CA ALA A 69 11.23 2.03 -11.22
C ALA A 69 9.90 1.37 -10.85
N ALA A 70 9.91 0.55 -9.79
CA ALA A 70 8.69 -0.11 -9.32
C ALA A 70 7.57 0.88 -8.98
N ALA A 71 7.94 2.04 -8.42
CA ALA A 71 6.98 3.09 -8.11
C ALA A 71 6.30 3.66 -9.36
N GLU A 72 7.05 3.82 -10.45
CA GLU A 72 6.50 4.30 -11.71
C GLU A 72 5.55 3.26 -12.34
N SER A 73 5.94 1.99 -12.29
CA SER A 73 5.10 0.90 -12.78
C SER A 73 3.80 0.82 -11.98
N ALA A 74 3.88 0.92 -10.65
CA ALA A 74 2.70 0.92 -9.79
C ALA A 74 1.79 2.11 -10.11
N HIS A 75 2.36 3.28 -10.32
CA HIS A 75 1.59 4.48 -10.68
C HIS A 75 0.85 4.31 -12.01
N THR A 76 1.53 3.75 -13.00
CA THR A 76 0.94 3.47 -14.32
C THR A 76 -0.23 2.49 -14.20
N LEU A 77 -0.04 1.42 -13.41
CA LEU A 77 -1.09 0.42 -13.20
C LEU A 77 -2.30 1.03 -12.47
N ALA A 78 -2.06 1.88 -11.49
CA ALA A 78 -3.14 2.57 -10.77
C ALA A 78 -3.91 3.52 -11.69
N ARG A 79 -3.20 4.25 -12.53
CA ARG A 79 -3.80 5.17 -13.50
C ARG A 79 -4.67 4.45 -14.50
N LEU A 80 -4.30 3.24 -14.89
CA LEU A 80 -5.07 2.41 -15.82
C LEU A 80 -6.22 1.66 -15.14
N GLY A 81 -6.38 1.81 -13.83
CA GLY A 81 -7.46 1.16 -13.09
C GLY A 81 -7.22 -0.32 -12.84
N LEU A 82 -5.98 -0.77 -12.92
CA LEU A 82 -5.60 -2.17 -12.71
C LEU A 82 -5.32 -2.48 -11.24
N ILE A 83 -4.84 -1.51 -10.50
CA ILE A 83 -4.62 -1.63 -9.06
C ILE A 83 -5.22 -0.44 -8.33
N ASP A 84 -5.52 -0.64 -7.06
CA ASP A 84 -6.15 0.36 -6.19
C ASP A 84 -5.10 1.10 -5.35
N ASN A 85 -4.15 0.37 -4.79
CA ASN A 85 -3.18 0.90 -3.84
C ASN A 85 -1.76 0.65 -4.35
N GLU A 86 -1.10 1.73 -4.80
CA GLU A 86 0.26 1.68 -5.32
C GLU A 86 1.26 1.17 -4.29
N LEU A 87 1.12 1.63 -3.05
CA LEU A 87 2.02 1.24 -1.98
C LEU A 87 1.86 -0.23 -1.62
N ALA A 88 0.61 -0.71 -1.53
CA ALA A 88 0.33 -2.12 -1.28
C ALA A 88 0.90 -3.01 -2.39
N PHE A 89 0.80 -2.57 -3.64
CA PHE A 89 1.37 -3.27 -4.78
C PHE A 89 2.90 -3.41 -4.65
N GLN A 90 3.58 -2.32 -4.29
CA GLN A 90 5.03 -2.35 -4.08
C GLN A 90 5.44 -3.24 -2.91
N VAL A 91 4.66 -3.23 -1.83
CA VAL A 91 4.89 -4.10 -0.67
C VAL A 91 4.70 -5.57 -1.06
N GLN A 92 3.65 -5.87 -1.81
CA GLN A 92 3.41 -7.22 -2.30
C GLN A 92 4.55 -7.72 -3.19
N MET A 93 5.04 -6.85 -4.07
CA MET A 93 6.15 -7.17 -4.95
C MET A 93 7.39 -7.58 -4.15
N LYS A 94 7.72 -6.81 -3.11
CA LYS A 94 8.86 -7.11 -2.23
C LYS A 94 8.61 -8.34 -1.37
N PHE A 95 7.41 -8.49 -0.84
CA PHE A 95 7.06 -9.59 0.04
C PHE A 95 7.12 -10.94 -0.67
N TYR A 96 6.60 -11.00 -1.90
CA TYR A 96 6.60 -12.21 -2.73
C TYR A 96 7.87 -12.35 -3.56
N GLU A 97 8.81 -11.41 -3.47
CA GLU A 97 10.06 -11.39 -4.23
C GLU A 97 9.83 -11.43 -5.75
N TYR A 98 8.80 -10.76 -6.22
CA TYR A 98 8.53 -10.64 -7.65
C TYR A 98 9.34 -9.52 -8.28
N GLU A 99 9.84 -9.77 -9.47
CA GLU A 99 10.52 -8.77 -10.30
C GLU A 99 9.60 -8.39 -11.46
N ILE A 100 9.65 -7.13 -11.86
CA ILE A 100 8.89 -6.66 -13.01
C ILE A 100 9.84 -6.64 -14.21
N TYR A 101 9.53 -7.47 -15.22
CA TYR A 101 10.30 -7.51 -16.44
C TYR A 101 9.76 -6.51 -17.47
N PRO A 102 10.64 -5.88 -18.27
CA PRO A 102 10.19 -4.96 -19.31
C PRO A 102 9.46 -5.71 -20.42
N GLY A 103 8.51 -5.03 -21.04
CA GLY A 103 7.73 -5.60 -22.13
C GLY A 103 6.32 -5.02 -22.17
N THR A 104 5.54 -5.47 -23.11
CA THR A 104 4.14 -5.07 -23.25
C THR A 104 3.24 -6.22 -22.77
N TYR A 105 2.34 -5.89 -21.86
CA TYR A 105 1.45 -6.86 -21.25
C TYR A 105 0.01 -6.44 -21.47
N THR A 106 -0.86 -7.41 -21.72
CA THR A 106 -2.31 -7.19 -21.72
C THR A 106 -2.85 -7.70 -20.40
N LEU A 107 -3.29 -6.78 -19.55
CA LEU A 107 -3.84 -7.06 -18.24
C LEU A 107 -5.32 -6.75 -18.21
N ASN A 108 -6.02 -7.25 -17.23
CA ASN A 108 -7.47 -7.09 -17.12
C ASN A 108 -7.81 -6.53 -15.74
N THR A 109 -8.78 -5.64 -15.69
CA THR A 109 -9.25 -5.05 -14.43
C THR A 109 -9.89 -6.09 -13.50
N SER A 110 -10.24 -7.27 -14.01
CA SER A 110 -10.73 -8.39 -13.19
C SER A 110 -9.60 -9.22 -12.56
N MET A 111 -8.34 -8.91 -12.88
CA MET A 111 -7.19 -9.58 -12.27
C MET A 111 -6.87 -8.94 -10.92
N THR A 112 -6.46 -9.77 -9.95
CA THR A 112 -5.99 -9.26 -8.67
C THR A 112 -4.57 -8.68 -8.84
N ALA A 113 -4.14 -7.87 -7.86
CA ALA A 113 -2.77 -7.34 -7.88
C ALA A 113 -1.74 -8.48 -7.91
N LYS A 114 -2.02 -9.59 -7.22
CA LYS A 114 -1.15 -10.77 -7.24
C LYS A 114 -1.07 -11.40 -8.62
N ASP A 115 -2.21 -11.52 -9.30
CA ASP A 115 -2.25 -12.05 -10.68
C ASP A 115 -1.44 -11.16 -11.62
N ILE A 116 -1.57 -9.84 -11.48
CA ILE A 116 -0.81 -8.87 -12.27
C ILE A 116 0.69 -9.03 -12.01
N LEU A 117 1.08 -9.14 -10.73
CA LEU A 117 2.49 -9.34 -10.36
C LEU A 117 3.05 -10.63 -10.93
N GLN A 118 2.26 -11.70 -10.92
CA GLN A 118 2.69 -12.97 -11.50
C GLN A 118 2.96 -12.84 -13.00
N MET A 119 2.10 -12.12 -13.71
CA MET A 119 2.31 -11.88 -15.15
C MET A 119 3.53 -11.00 -15.40
N LEU A 120 3.73 -9.95 -14.60
CA LEU A 120 4.88 -9.07 -14.75
C LEU A 120 6.20 -9.72 -14.32
N ASN A 121 6.13 -10.74 -13.48
CA ASN A 121 7.28 -11.52 -13.05
C ASN A 121 7.71 -12.55 -14.10
N GLU A 122 6.85 -12.84 -15.06
CA GLU A 122 7.15 -13.73 -16.17
C GLU A 122 7.53 -12.88 -17.39
N LYS A 123 8.48 -13.36 -18.16
CA LYS A 123 8.83 -12.69 -19.42
C LYS A 123 7.64 -12.76 -20.38
N PRO A 124 7.40 -11.70 -21.16
CA PRO A 124 6.31 -11.72 -22.12
C PRO A 124 6.42 -12.93 -23.07
N VAL A 125 5.32 -13.64 -23.22
CA VAL A 125 5.26 -14.84 -24.07
C VAL A 125 5.62 -14.52 -25.52
N GLU A 126 5.28 -13.32 -25.97
CA GLU A 126 5.59 -12.87 -27.32
C GLU A 126 7.08 -12.85 -27.62
N GLU A 127 7.91 -12.48 -26.63
CA GLU A 127 9.36 -12.49 -26.80
C GLU A 127 9.91 -13.92 -26.90
N GLU A 128 9.35 -14.85 -26.14
CA GLU A 128 9.77 -16.25 -26.18
C GLU A 128 9.38 -16.89 -27.51
N GLU A 129 8.16 -16.65 -27.97
CA GLU A 129 7.70 -17.15 -29.28
C GLU A 129 8.52 -16.56 -30.42
N ALA A 130 8.82 -15.26 -30.38
CA ALA A 130 9.65 -14.63 -31.39
C ALA A 130 11.09 -15.18 -31.37
N ALA A 131 11.63 -15.48 -30.18
CA ALA A 131 12.95 -16.07 -30.06
C ALA A 131 13.00 -17.50 -30.60
N GLU A 132 11.94 -18.28 -30.38
CA GLU A 132 11.83 -19.64 -30.88
C GLU A 132 11.66 -19.69 -32.41
N GLU A 133 10.89 -18.76 -32.97
CA GLU A 133 10.68 -18.66 -34.39
C GLU A 133 11.96 -18.29 -35.17
N ASN A 134 12.85 -17.54 -34.51
CA ASN A 134 14.11 -17.12 -35.11
C ASN A 134 15.22 -18.18 -35.03
N GLN A 135 14.95 -19.30 -34.40
CA GLN A 135 15.88 -20.44 -34.33
C GLN A 135 15.52 -21.47 -35.38
#